data_cfff11e3bb62197552a276a202671462
#
_entry.id   cfff11e3bb62197552a276a202671462
#
_cell.length_a   1.000
_cell.length_b   1.000
_cell.length_c   1.000
_cell.angle_alpha   90.00
_cell.angle_beta   90.00
_cell.angle_gamma   90.00
#
_symmetry.space_group_name_H-M   'P 1'
#
loop_
_entity.id
_entity.type
_entity.pdbx_description
1 polymer ?
#
loop_
_entity_poly.entity_id
_entity_poly.type
_entity_poly.pdbx_seq_one_letter_code
_entity_poly.pdbx_strand_id
1 'polypeptide(L)'
;MLRLNLTATPEWLTLAPGLRLHMAPLSTAIMLAARAELAATDLPADASNDEISRIGAKAIARRTVLAWEGVGDAAGNPVPVTPEGINALLEIWPVFEAFQVQYVGNGMLLEQEKNAFAPSPTGTSAVAQTTARPARPSRAQRRRAKARAKAALRG
;
A
#
# COMPACT_ATOMS: atom_id res chain seq x y z
N MET A 1 -11.63 -7.38 16.07
CA MET A 1 -11.11 -6.39 17.03
C MET A 1 -9.62 -6.26 16.82
N LEU A 2 -9.12 -5.08 16.43
CA LEU A 2 -7.69 -4.82 16.23
C LEU A 2 -6.98 -4.79 17.60
N ARG A 3 -5.91 -5.56 17.73
CA ARG A 3 -5.05 -5.53 18.93
C ARG A 3 -3.85 -4.62 18.65
N LEU A 4 -3.69 -3.55 19.43
CA LEU A 4 -2.53 -2.69 19.35
C LEU A 4 -1.39 -3.27 20.19
N ASN A 5 -0.26 -3.53 19.55
CA ASN A 5 0.98 -3.82 20.27
C ASN A 5 1.70 -2.47 20.54
N LEU A 6 1.51 -1.93 21.74
CA LEU A 6 2.11 -0.66 22.14
C LEU A 6 3.59 -0.81 22.55
N THR A 7 4.06 -2.04 22.70
CA THR A 7 5.42 -2.38 23.14
C THR A 7 6.18 -3.15 22.08
N ALA A 8 5.96 -2.82 20.80
CA ALA A 8 6.69 -3.46 19.72
C ALA A 8 8.20 -3.25 19.91
N THR A 9 8.92 -4.33 20.15
CA THR A 9 10.36 -4.37 20.35
C THR A 9 11.05 -4.83 19.09
N PRO A 10 12.32 -4.46 18.88
CA PRO A 10 13.13 -5.01 17.81
C PRO A 10 13.24 -6.54 17.92
N GLU A 11 13.20 -7.21 16.79
CA GLU A 11 13.23 -8.68 16.70
C GLU A 11 14.30 -9.16 15.72
N TRP A 12 14.81 -10.38 15.97
CA TRP A 12 15.74 -11.03 15.06
C TRP A 12 14.99 -11.74 13.95
N LEU A 13 15.27 -11.36 12.71
CA LEU A 13 14.72 -11.95 11.50
C LEU A 13 15.81 -12.80 10.82
N THR A 14 15.54 -14.09 10.59
CA THR A 14 16.44 -14.97 9.86
C THR A 14 16.11 -14.92 8.37
N LEU A 15 17.00 -14.40 7.55
CA LEU A 15 16.79 -14.28 6.10
C LEU A 15 17.35 -15.47 5.33
N ALA A 16 18.44 -16.06 5.84
CA ALA A 16 19.06 -17.25 5.27
C ALA A 16 19.78 -18.06 6.37
N PRO A 17 20.18 -19.31 6.12
CA PRO A 17 21.02 -20.06 7.05
C PRO A 17 22.27 -19.27 7.43
N GLY A 18 22.44 -19.01 8.72
CA GLY A 18 23.58 -18.25 9.25
C GLY A 18 23.48 -16.72 9.09
N LEU A 19 22.44 -16.18 8.44
CA LEU A 19 22.22 -14.74 8.27
C LEU A 19 20.98 -14.29 9.04
N ARG A 20 21.15 -13.41 10.03
CA ARG A 20 20.06 -12.80 10.79
C ARG A 20 20.22 -11.28 10.86
N LEU A 21 19.10 -10.58 10.78
CA LEU A 21 19.03 -9.14 10.98
C LEU A 21 18.23 -8.81 12.23
N HIS A 22 18.72 -7.91 13.06
CA HIS A 22 17.97 -7.34 14.18
C HIS A 22 17.21 -6.13 13.68
N MET A 23 15.88 -6.23 13.62
CA MET A 23 15.01 -5.30 12.93
C MET A 23 14.20 -4.46 13.92
N ALA A 24 14.19 -3.15 13.73
CA ALA A 24 13.22 -2.29 14.39
C ALA A 24 11.80 -2.60 13.87
N PRO A 25 10.73 -2.42 14.66
CA PRO A 25 9.36 -2.58 14.19
C PRO A 25 9.07 -1.63 13.03
N LEU A 26 8.44 -2.16 11.97
CA LEU A 26 8.03 -1.35 10.83
C LEU A 26 6.90 -0.40 11.25
N SER A 27 7.12 0.90 11.15
CA SER A 27 6.15 1.93 11.52
C SER A 27 5.74 2.77 10.31
N THR A 28 4.58 3.42 10.41
CA THR A 28 4.11 4.38 9.40
C THR A 28 5.14 5.49 9.15
N ALA A 29 5.82 5.96 10.20
CA ALA A 29 6.86 6.98 10.06
C ALA A 29 8.04 6.50 9.20
N ILE A 30 8.49 5.26 9.39
CA ILE A 30 9.55 4.64 8.59
C ILE A 30 9.10 4.50 7.13
N MET A 31 7.87 4.06 6.90
CA MET A 31 7.31 3.90 5.56
C MET A 31 7.20 5.23 4.82
N LEU A 32 6.72 6.28 5.50
CA LEU A 32 6.63 7.63 4.92
C LEU A 32 8.01 8.21 4.61
N ALA A 33 8.99 8.02 5.51
CA ALA A 33 10.36 8.46 5.26
C ALA A 33 11.01 7.72 4.08
N ALA A 34 10.79 6.41 3.94
CA ALA A 34 11.28 5.64 2.80
C ALA A 34 10.62 6.07 1.49
N ARG A 35 9.30 6.36 1.49
CA ARG A 35 8.59 6.90 0.34
C ARG A 35 9.09 8.30 -0.06
N ALA A 36 9.36 9.15 0.91
CA ALA A 36 9.92 10.48 0.65
C ALA A 36 11.31 10.40 0.01
N GLU A 37 12.16 9.47 0.47
CA GLU A 37 13.47 9.22 -0.13
C GLU A 37 13.34 8.68 -1.56
N LEU A 38 12.43 7.73 -1.79
CA LEU A 38 12.15 7.21 -3.12
C LEU A 38 11.67 8.32 -4.08
N ALA A 39 10.77 9.19 -3.61
CA ALA A 39 10.28 10.32 -4.40
C ALA A 39 11.36 11.38 -4.70
N ALA A 40 12.37 11.49 -3.84
CA ALA A 40 13.52 12.38 -4.05
C ALA A 40 14.62 11.77 -4.93
N THR A 41 14.52 10.47 -5.23
CA THR A 41 15.45 9.79 -6.13
C THR A 41 15.06 10.09 -7.57
N ASP A 42 16.05 10.53 -8.37
CA ASP A 42 15.84 10.80 -9.80
C ASP A 42 15.72 9.47 -10.56
N LEU A 43 14.50 8.96 -10.62
CA LEU A 43 14.16 7.73 -11.33
C LEU A 43 13.65 8.05 -12.73
N PRO A 44 14.04 7.26 -13.75
CA PRO A 44 13.45 7.35 -15.08
C PRO A 44 11.92 7.21 -15.02
N ALA A 45 11.21 7.91 -15.91
CA ALA A 45 9.74 7.85 -15.96
C ALA A 45 9.21 6.43 -16.28
N ASP A 46 10.04 5.59 -16.88
CA ASP A 46 9.79 4.19 -17.24
C ASP A 46 10.44 3.18 -16.27
N ALA A 47 10.88 3.64 -15.09
CA ALA A 47 11.45 2.77 -14.06
C ALA A 47 10.51 1.59 -13.76
N SER A 48 11.05 0.39 -13.75
CA SER A 48 10.28 -0.82 -13.48
C SER A 48 9.82 -0.88 -12.02
N ASN A 49 8.73 -1.60 -11.76
CA ASN A 49 8.26 -1.86 -10.40
C ASN A 49 9.34 -2.56 -9.54
N ASP A 50 10.16 -3.41 -10.14
CA ASP A 50 11.24 -4.10 -9.45
C ASP A 50 12.34 -3.15 -9.01
N GLU A 51 12.68 -2.16 -9.85
CA GLU A 51 13.64 -1.12 -9.50
C GLU A 51 13.12 -0.22 -8.38
N ILE A 52 11.87 0.20 -8.46
CA ILE A 52 11.19 0.97 -7.42
C ILE A 52 11.17 0.18 -6.11
N SER A 53 10.83 -1.12 -6.16
CA SER A 53 10.81 -2.01 -5.01
C SER A 53 12.19 -2.19 -4.39
N ARG A 54 13.23 -2.34 -5.20
CA ARG A 54 14.62 -2.46 -4.76
C ARG A 54 15.09 -1.20 -4.01
N ILE A 55 14.84 -0.03 -4.56
CA ILE A 55 15.23 1.24 -3.93
C ILE A 55 14.43 1.46 -2.65
N GLY A 56 13.13 1.20 -2.68
CA GLY A 56 12.26 1.29 -1.51
C GLY A 56 12.68 0.34 -0.38
N ALA A 57 13.00 -0.91 -0.70
CA ALA A 57 13.48 -1.88 0.28
C ALA A 57 14.78 -1.44 0.95
N LYS A 58 15.74 -0.93 0.18
CA LYS A 58 17.00 -0.37 0.72
C LYS A 58 16.74 0.84 1.63
N ALA A 59 15.83 1.72 1.24
CA ALA A 59 15.44 2.88 2.04
C ALA A 59 14.80 2.47 3.38
N ILE A 60 13.98 1.40 3.38
CA ILE A 60 13.39 0.82 4.59
C ILE A 60 14.50 0.16 5.43
N ALA A 61 15.33 -0.69 4.82
CA ALA A 61 16.37 -1.44 5.54
C ALA A 61 17.37 -0.53 6.26
N ARG A 62 17.81 0.55 5.63
CA ARG A 62 18.71 1.54 6.25
C ARG A 62 18.13 2.18 7.52
N ARG A 63 16.81 2.16 7.69
CA ARG A 63 16.10 2.75 8.85
C ARG A 63 15.74 1.71 9.90
N THR A 64 15.75 0.45 9.53
CA THR A 64 15.20 -0.62 10.37
C THR A 64 16.23 -1.66 10.81
N VAL A 65 17.32 -1.85 10.07
CA VAL A 65 18.39 -2.77 10.46
C VAL A 65 19.24 -2.13 11.56
N LEU A 66 19.19 -2.71 12.75
CA LEU A 66 19.92 -2.23 13.92
C LEU A 66 21.23 -2.99 14.12
N ALA A 67 21.23 -4.29 13.82
CA ALA A 67 22.38 -5.16 13.90
C ALA A 67 22.23 -6.33 12.92
N TRP A 68 23.30 -7.05 12.66
CA TRP A 68 23.27 -8.29 11.90
C TRP A 68 24.25 -9.33 12.45
N GLU A 69 23.99 -10.57 12.07
CA GLU A 69 24.88 -11.69 12.27
C GLU A 69 25.06 -12.46 10.95
N GLY A 70 26.25 -12.99 10.75
CA GLY A 70 26.57 -13.74 9.52
C GLY A 70 26.93 -12.85 8.34
N VAL A 71 27.21 -11.57 8.54
CA VAL A 71 27.72 -10.66 7.52
C VAL A 71 29.17 -10.36 7.79
N GLY A 72 30.03 -10.66 6.84
CA GLY A 72 31.46 -10.47 6.92
C GLY A 72 32.07 -9.86 5.66
N ASP A 73 33.30 -9.41 5.77
CA ASP A 73 34.14 -8.98 4.64
C ASP A 73 34.61 -10.18 3.81
N ALA A 74 35.39 -9.91 2.76
CA ALA A 74 35.96 -10.96 1.91
C ALA A 74 36.93 -11.92 2.64
N ALA A 75 37.45 -11.51 3.79
CA ALA A 75 38.30 -12.34 4.66
C ALA A 75 37.49 -13.13 5.72
N GLY A 76 36.16 -12.91 5.79
CA GLY A 76 35.26 -13.55 6.75
C GLY A 76 35.20 -12.85 8.11
N ASN A 77 35.78 -11.66 8.26
CA ASN A 77 35.69 -10.92 9.51
C ASN A 77 34.31 -10.22 9.60
N PRO A 78 33.66 -10.24 10.79
CA PRO A 78 32.41 -9.53 10.98
C PRO A 78 32.57 -8.04 10.66
N VAL A 79 31.61 -7.47 9.92
CA VAL A 79 31.59 -6.05 9.59
C VAL A 79 30.44 -5.34 10.35
N PRO A 80 30.61 -4.05 10.70
CA PRO A 80 29.56 -3.28 11.34
C PRO A 80 28.43 -2.97 10.35
N VAL A 81 27.25 -2.67 10.89
CA VAL A 81 26.12 -2.22 10.09
C VAL A 81 26.40 -0.82 9.55
N THR A 82 26.41 -0.68 8.23
CA THR A 82 26.55 0.61 7.54
C THR A 82 25.52 0.71 6.41
N PRO A 83 25.13 1.92 5.98
CA PRO A 83 24.22 2.09 4.85
C PRO A 83 24.72 1.38 3.57
N GLU A 84 26.02 1.45 3.31
CA GLU A 84 26.68 0.80 2.17
C GLU A 84 26.62 -0.73 2.29
N GLY A 85 26.89 -1.26 3.49
CA GLY A 85 26.79 -2.68 3.78
C GLY A 85 25.36 -3.21 3.62
N ILE A 86 24.37 -2.47 4.11
CA ILE A 86 22.94 -2.78 3.91
C ILE A 86 22.60 -2.80 2.43
N ASN A 87 23.03 -1.79 1.67
CA ASN A 87 22.78 -1.72 0.24
C ASN A 87 23.42 -2.92 -0.50
N ALA A 88 24.67 -3.28 -0.15
CA ALA A 88 25.35 -4.43 -0.74
C ALA A 88 24.68 -5.77 -0.38
N LEU A 89 24.24 -5.91 0.87
CA LEU A 89 23.54 -7.10 1.34
C LEU A 89 22.24 -7.33 0.56
N LEU A 90 21.49 -6.28 0.30
CA LEU A 90 20.23 -6.34 -0.48
C LEU A 90 20.44 -6.39 -2.00
N GLU A 91 21.65 -6.38 -2.52
CA GLU A 91 21.93 -6.76 -3.92
C GLU A 91 22.01 -8.30 -4.08
N ILE A 92 22.12 -9.04 -2.99
CA ILE A 92 22.08 -10.50 -3.01
C ILE A 92 20.63 -10.95 -3.15
N TRP A 93 20.23 -11.43 -4.34
CA TRP A 93 18.84 -11.72 -4.67
C TRP A 93 18.07 -12.56 -3.65
N PRO A 94 18.56 -13.70 -3.16
CA PRO A 94 17.82 -14.48 -2.16
C PRO A 94 17.61 -13.74 -0.83
N VAL A 95 18.54 -12.88 -0.44
CA VAL A 95 18.45 -12.06 0.77
C VAL A 95 17.41 -10.95 0.58
N PHE A 96 17.46 -10.29 -0.57
CA PHE A 96 16.48 -9.27 -0.94
C PHE A 96 15.04 -9.83 -0.94
N GLU A 97 14.84 -10.97 -1.59
CA GLU A 97 13.52 -11.62 -1.67
C GLU A 97 13.01 -12.03 -0.28
N ALA A 98 13.86 -12.64 0.54
CA ALA A 98 13.52 -12.98 1.92
C ALA A 98 13.16 -11.75 2.76
N PHE A 99 13.90 -10.65 2.61
CA PHE A 99 13.60 -9.39 3.29
C PHE A 99 12.27 -8.79 2.83
N GLN A 100 12.01 -8.78 1.53
CA GLN A 100 10.75 -8.30 0.98
C GLN A 100 9.55 -9.07 1.51
N VAL A 101 9.61 -10.41 1.49
CA VAL A 101 8.49 -11.26 1.91
C VAL A 101 8.31 -11.22 3.43
N GLN A 102 9.39 -11.42 4.18
CA GLN A 102 9.30 -11.64 5.63
C GLN A 102 9.16 -10.36 6.44
N TYR A 103 9.70 -9.25 5.95
CA TYR A 103 9.67 -7.99 6.69
C TYR A 103 8.72 -6.96 6.06
N VAL A 104 8.94 -6.59 4.81
CA VAL A 104 8.14 -5.56 4.14
C VAL A 104 6.72 -6.06 3.90
N GLY A 105 6.55 -7.27 3.39
CA GLY A 105 5.26 -7.88 3.11
C GLY A 105 4.39 -8.05 4.35
N ASN A 106 4.96 -8.57 5.44
CA ASN A 106 4.26 -8.70 6.71
C ASN A 106 3.82 -7.34 7.29
N GLY A 107 4.67 -6.31 7.16
CA GLY A 107 4.30 -4.96 7.57
C GLY A 107 3.15 -4.39 6.74
N MET A 108 3.13 -4.64 5.43
CA MET A 108 2.05 -4.20 4.55
C MET A 108 0.74 -4.97 4.80
N LEU A 109 0.78 -6.26 5.10
CA LEU A 109 -0.41 -7.05 5.45
C LEU A 109 -1.08 -6.51 6.71
N LEU A 110 -0.32 -6.17 7.74
CA LEU A 110 -0.85 -5.52 8.94
C LEU A 110 -1.51 -4.16 8.64
N GLU A 111 -0.99 -3.40 7.67
CA GLU A 111 -1.62 -2.15 7.22
C GLU A 111 -2.90 -2.40 6.41
N GLN A 112 -2.94 -3.44 5.57
CA GLN A 112 -4.14 -3.81 4.81
C GLN A 112 -5.25 -4.31 5.73
N GLU A 113 -4.94 -5.10 6.76
CA GLU A 113 -5.91 -5.52 7.77
C GLU A 113 -6.49 -4.31 8.53
N LYS A 114 -5.68 -3.32 8.86
CA LYS A 114 -6.15 -2.07 9.47
C LYS A 114 -7.12 -1.32 8.56
N ASN A 115 -6.86 -1.30 7.26
CA ASN A 115 -7.69 -0.62 6.27
C ASN A 115 -8.94 -1.41 5.87
N ALA A 116 -8.92 -2.74 5.96
CA ALA A 116 -10.08 -3.60 5.71
C ALA A 116 -11.19 -3.43 6.76
N PHE A 117 -10.88 -2.95 7.97
CA PHE A 117 -11.83 -2.61 9.01
C PHE A 117 -12.35 -1.17 8.96
N ALA A 118 -11.82 -0.32 8.08
CA ALA A 118 -12.45 0.95 7.78
C ALA A 118 -13.76 0.65 7.02
N PRO A 119 -14.94 1.09 7.52
CA PRO A 119 -16.18 0.89 6.78
C PRO A 119 -15.99 1.56 5.42
N SER A 120 -16.03 0.76 4.35
CA SER A 120 -16.16 1.31 3.02
C SER A 120 -17.32 2.30 3.07
N PRO A 121 -17.18 3.52 2.54
CA PRO A 121 -18.32 4.39 2.35
C PRO A 121 -19.20 3.75 1.26
N THR A 122 -19.96 2.73 1.63
CA THR A 122 -21.08 2.24 0.83
C THR A 122 -22.18 3.28 0.89
N GLY A 123 -21.91 4.42 0.30
CA GLY A 123 -22.92 5.42 -0.04
C GLY A 123 -23.71 5.01 -1.26
N THR A 124 -24.07 3.75 -1.37
CA THR A 124 -25.18 3.30 -2.20
C THR A 124 -26.38 3.18 -1.30
N SER A 125 -27.00 4.31 -0.99
CA SER A 125 -28.38 4.32 -0.55
C SER A 125 -29.24 3.71 -1.67
N ALA A 126 -29.41 2.41 -1.65
CA ALA A 126 -30.42 1.70 -2.45
C ALA A 126 -31.85 2.20 -2.15
N VAL A 127 -32.01 3.14 -1.24
CA VAL A 127 -33.28 3.77 -0.86
C VAL A 127 -33.61 5.01 -1.69
N ALA A 128 -32.67 5.56 -2.47
CA ALA A 128 -32.92 6.76 -3.26
C ALA A 128 -33.67 6.51 -4.59
N GLN A 129 -33.90 5.26 -4.97
CA GLN A 129 -34.62 4.94 -6.24
C GLN A 129 -36.12 4.88 -6.13
N THR A 130 -36.72 4.92 -4.94
CA THR A 130 -38.20 4.79 -4.79
C THR A 130 -38.92 6.07 -4.39
N THR A 131 -38.23 7.21 -4.23
CA THR A 131 -38.86 8.48 -3.81
C THR A 131 -39.08 9.49 -4.93
N ALA A 132 -38.65 9.19 -6.16
CA ALA A 132 -39.01 10.02 -7.30
C ALA A 132 -40.41 9.64 -7.80
N ARG A 133 -41.47 10.25 -7.22
CA ARG A 133 -42.81 10.20 -7.83
C ARG A 133 -42.69 10.79 -9.24
N PRO A 134 -43.22 10.09 -10.30
CA PRO A 134 -43.21 10.64 -11.64
C PRO A 134 -43.90 12.02 -11.64
N ALA A 135 -43.18 13.00 -12.14
CA ALA A 135 -43.68 14.37 -12.21
C ALA A 135 -45.00 14.38 -12.99
N ARG A 136 -46.05 14.93 -12.41
CA ARG A 136 -47.34 15.10 -13.11
C ARG A 136 -47.12 15.95 -14.35
N PRO A 137 -47.61 15.50 -15.54
CA PRO A 137 -47.43 16.27 -16.76
C PRO A 137 -48.02 17.67 -16.61
N SER A 138 -47.29 18.67 -17.07
CA SER A 138 -47.68 20.08 -16.98
C SER A 138 -48.98 20.34 -17.73
N ARG A 139 -49.70 21.39 -17.33
CA ARG A 139 -50.96 21.79 -17.96
C ARG A 139 -50.83 22.02 -19.49
N ALA A 140 -49.62 22.42 -19.92
CA ALA A 140 -49.30 22.60 -21.35
C ALA A 140 -49.18 21.26 -22.09
N GLN A 141 -48.60 20.24 -21.47
CA GLN A 141 -48.48 18.89 -22.05
C GLN A 141 -49.86 18.21 -22.16
N ARG A 142 -50.75 18.40 -21.18
CA ARG A 142 -52.13 17.90 -21.23
C ARG A 142 -52.94 18.57 -22.34
N ARG A 143 -52.75 19.87 -22.62
CA ARG A 143 -53.41 20.59 -23.72
C ARG A 143 -52.95 20.09 -25.09
N ARG A 144 -51.63 19.83 -25.26
CA ARG A 144 -51.05 19.27 -26.50
C ARG A 144 -51.54 17.84 -26.77
N ALA A 145 -51.60 16.98 -25.74
CA ALA A 145 -52.14 15.63 -25.88
C ALA A 145 -53.61 15.62 -26.27
N LYS A 146 -54.43 16.51 -25.66
CA LYS A 146 -55.88 16.63 -25.98
C LYS A 146 -56.10 17.21 -27.38
N ALA A 147 -55.26 18.10 -27.87
CA ALA A 147 -55.34 18.65 -29.23
C ALA A 147 -54.96 17.59 -30.29
N ARG A 148 -53.94 16.77 -30.02
CA ARG A 148 -53.57 15.64 -30.91
C ARG A 148 -54.67 14.57 -30.99
N ALA A 149 -55.27 14.20 -29.86
CA ALA A 149 -56.36 13.24 -29.82
C ALA A 149 -57.61 13.74 -30.61
N LYS A 150 -57.91 15.05 -30.53
CA LYS A 150 -59.04 15.66 -31.27
C LYS A 150 -58.76 15.78 -32.78
N ALA A 151 -57.50 15.91 -33.19
CA ALA A 151 -57.13 15.92 -34.60
C ALA A 151 -57.23 14.51 -35.25
N ALA A 152 -56.83 13.45 -34.49
CA ALA A 152 -56.93 12.07 -34.96
C ALA A 152 -58.35 11.51 -35.12
N LEU A 153 -59.35 12.13 -34.50
CA LEU A 153 -60.76 11.73 -34.62
C LEU A 153 -61.51 12.43 -35.78
N ARG A 154 -60.84 13.33 -36.52
CA ARG A 154 -61.46 14.11 -37.62
C ARG A 154 -60.88 13.76 -39.01
N GLY A 155 -60.00 12.76 -39.10
CA GLY A 155 -59.50 12.16 -40.34
C GLY A 155 -60.02 10.74 -40.46
#